data_a4ddb0e6bb2ab0ea08eef21bbb6b65c5
#
_entry.id   a4ddb0e6bb2ab0ea08eef21bbb6b65c5
#
_cell.length_a   1.000
_cell.length_b   1.000
_cell.length_c   1.000
_cell.angle_alpha   90.00
_cell.angle_beta   90.00
_cell.angle_gamma   90.00
#
_symmetry.space_group_name_H-M   'P 1'
#
loop_
_entity.id
_entity.type
_entity.pdbx_description
1 polymer ?
#
loop_
_entity_poly.entity_id
_entity_poly.type
_entity_poly.pdbx_seq_one_letter_code
_entity_poly.pdbx_strand_id
1 'polypeptide(L)'
;MADRHLPDNPDLDQYRRQAKDLRKALGSGDPVALDRLKRLHPQGAMTGKSKLADAQLVLAREHGFASWPAFAAEVGARQAGNWPAYVACDAGKLRVDVSGGSSAKSVVLFVLAGNVGSQHHGIRQIADRLRRAGHATVLADLLTPEEAMQDAMGEELRFDIQLLSERAGLILDRIIADPALSPLPLALFCAGTGGAAGVQLAALRHEAVRATVNVAARPDLAGSALARVRAPSLFVVGSEDPVAHGFTRTMLQIFPRDVAHRLEVVRGIGPRFEEGPAAARAAELAIDWLDSHLQRAEHAA
;
A
#
# COMPACT_ATOMS: atom_id res chain seq x y z
N MET A 1 -23.78 7.38 28.15
CA MET A 1 -22.82 6.89 27.15
C MET A 1 -22.90 7.85 25.97
N ALA A 2 -21.85 8.55 25.64
CA ALA A 2 -21.84 9.41 24.46
C ALA A 2 -21.08 8.67 23.37
N ASP A 3 -21.79 7.81 22.65
CA ASP A 3 -21.28 7.23 21.41
C ASP A 3 -21.29 8.31 20.33
N ARG A 4 -20.19 9.03 20.20
CA ARG A 4 -19.96 9.83 19.00
C ARG A 4 -19.59 8.87 17.88
N HIS A 5 -20.53 8.62 16.97
CA HIS A 5 -20.22 7.87 15.75
C HIS A 5 -19.15 8.61 14.95
N LEU A 6 -18.19 7.84 14.43
CA LEU A 6 -17.27 8.38 13.44
C LEU A 6 -18.06 8.75 12.17
N PRO A 7 -17.81 9.93 11.56
CA PRO A 7 -18.38 10.24 10.25
C PRO A 7 -17.89 9.23 9.19
N ASP A 8 -18.56 9.23 8.05
CA ASP A 8 -18.24 8.32 6.94
C ASP A 8 -16.83 8.56 6.38
N ASN A 9 -16.32 9.79 6.47
CA ASN A 9 -14.96 10.15 6.07
C ASN A 9 -14.26 10.94 7.19
N PRO A 10 -13.75 10.25 8.24
CA PRO A 10 -13.11 10.88 9.38
C PRO A 10 -11.67 11.31 9.03
N ASP A 11 -11.23 12.47 9.51
CA ASP A 11 -9.86 12.98 9.30
C ASP A 11 -9.01 12.80 10.57
N LEU A 12 -7.99 11.94 10.52
CA LEU A 12 -7.08 11.67 11.64
C LEU A 12 -6.30 12.94 12.06
N ASP A 13 -5.94 13.81 11.13
CA ASP A 13 -5.24 15.04 11.47
C ASP A 13 -6.15 16.04 12.15
N GLN A 14 -7.43 16.05 11.81
CA GLN A 14 -8.43 16.80 12.56
C GLN A 14 -8.52 16.32 14.01
N TYR A 15 -8.56 15.00 14.24
CA TYR A 15 -8.56 14.43 15.58
C TYR A 15 -7.26 14.68 16.34
N ARG A 16 -6.12 14.70 15.66
CA ARG A 16 -4.83 15.11 16.26
C ARG A 16 -4.86 16.57 16.70
N ARG A 17 -5.45 17.46 15.91
CA ARG A 17 -5.66 18.87 16.29
C ARG A 17 -6.60 18.98 17.50
N GLN A 18 -7.74 18.29 17.48
CA GLN A 18 -8.68 18.25 18.61
C GLN A 18 -8.01 17.74 19.90
N ALA A 19 -7.12 16.74 19.82
CA ALA A 19 -6.35 16.26 20.97
C ALA A 19 -5.41 17.34 21.54
N LYS A 20 -4.76 18.11 20.66
CA LYS A 20 -3.91 19.23 21.08
C LYS A 20 -4.73 20.35 21.75
N ASP A 21 -5.91 20.66 21.20
CA ASP A 21 -6.81 21.68 21.73
C ASP A 21 -7.38 21.24 23.07
N LEU A 22 -7.82 19.98 23.20
CA LEU A 22 -8.27 19.42 24.47
C LEU A 22 -7.16 19.46 25.54
N ARG A 23 -5.94 19.10 25.18
CA ARG A 23 -4.79 19.22 26.11
C ARG A 23 -4.58 20.66 26.59
N LYS A 24 -4.70 21.63 25.65
CA LYS A 24 -4.57 23.07 26.00
C LYS A 24 -5.68 23.51 26.93
N ALA A 25 -6.93 23.13 26.68
CA ALA A 25 -8.09 23.44 27.52
C ALA A 25 -7.96 22.79 28.90
N LEU A 26 -7.48 21.54 29.01
CA LEU A 26 -7.18 20.89 30.26
C LEU A 26 -6.10 21.66 31.07
N GLY A 27 -5.07 22.16 30.38
CA GLY A 27 -3.99 22.94 30.99
C GLY A 27 -4.44 24.33 31.50
N SER A 28 -5.48 24.92 30.92
CA SER A 28 -6.09 26.19 31.36
C SER A 28 -7.20 26.00 32.40
N GLY A 29 -7.51 24.75 32.79
CA GLY A 29 -8.56 24.49 33.79
C GLY A 29 -9.98 24.61 33.27
N ASP A 30 -10.22 24.48 31.95
CA ASP A 30 -11.54 24.56 31.35
C ASP A 30 -12.50 23.54 32.00
N PRO A 31 -13.63 23.94 32.54
CA PRO A 31 -14.55 23.04 33.26
C PRO A 31 -15.11 21.93 32.38
N VAL A 32 -15.35 22.19 31.08
CA VAL A 32 -15.89 21.22 30.13
C VAL A 32 -14.84 20.18 29.81
N ALA A 33 -13.59 20.61 29.58
CA ALA A 33 -12.48 19.70 29.31
C ALA A 33 -12.18 18.82 30.55
N LEU A 34 -12.23 19.35 31.72
CA LEU A 34 -12.04 18.62 33.00
C LEU A 34 -13.14 17.58 33.21
N ASP A 35 -14.40 17.91 32.93
CA ASP A 35 -15.51 16.95 33.02
C ASP A 35 -15.34 15.78 32.01
N ARG A 36 -14.92 16.07 30.79
CA ARG A 36 -14.59 15.03 29.79
C ARG A 36 -13.49 14.09 30.26
N LEU A 37 -12.40 14.65 30.82
CA LEU A 37 -11.31 13.88 31.40
C LEU A 37 -11.80 12.99 32.55
N LYS A 38 -12.55 13.55 33.49
CA LYS A 38 -13.07 12.84 34.67
C LYS A 38 -13.95 11.65 34.28
N ARG A 39 -14.77 11.80 33.24
CA ARG A 39 -15.69 10.73 32.81
C ARG A 39 -15.01 9.60 32.05
N LEU A 40 -13.96 9.91 31.29
CA LEU A 40 -13.44 9.00 30.28
C LEU A 40 -12.00 8.54 30.56
N HIS A 41 -11.27 9.18 31.47
CA HIS A 41 -9.92 8.74 31.80
C HIS A 41 -9.93 7.77 32.99
N PRO A 42 -9.14 6.66 32.97
CA PRO A 42 -9.17 5.64 34.04
C PRO A 42 -8.82 6.16 35.42
N GLN A 43 -8.00 7.20 35.50
CA GLN A 43 -7.55 7.81 36.75
C GLN A 43 -8.44 8.99 37.19
N GLY A 44 -9.53 9.29 36.47
CA GLY A 44 -10.53 10.31 36.81
C GLY A 44 -9.97 11.73 36.94
N ALA A 45 -9.53 12.14 38.13
CA ALA A 45 -8.89 13.43 38.33
C ALA A 45 -7.36 13.25 38.35
N MET A 46 -6.66 13.80 37.36
CA MET A 46 -5.20 13.80 37.37
C MET A 46 -4.63 14.87 38.25
N THR A 47 -3.70 14.51 39.14
CA THR A 47 -3.00 15.42 40.06
C THR A 47 -1.77 16.10 39.44
N GLY A 48 -1.72 16.25 38.09
CA GLY A 48 -0.58 16.83 37.37
C GLY A 48 -0.94 17.42 36.02
N LYS A 49 0.05 17.98 35.30
CA LYS A 49 -0.13 18.51 33.94
C LYS A 49 -0.56 17.41 32.97
N SER A 50 -1.74 17.55 32.35
CA SER A 50 -2.26 16.63 31.34
C SER A 50 -1.31 16.48 30.15
N LYS A 51 -0.97 15.24 29.82
CA LYS A 51 -0.14 14.90 28.64
C LYS A 51 -1.02 14.82 27.37
N LEU A 52 -0.40 14.88 26.21
CA LEU A 52 -1.12 14.69 24.96
C LEU A 52 -1.79 13.30 24.89
N ALA A 53 -1.14 12.27 25.43
CA ALA A 53 -1.69 10.92 25.48
C ALA A 53 -3.01 10.83 26.28
N ASP A 54 -3.19 11.63 27.31
CA ASP A 54 -4.42 11.67 28.11
C ASP A 54 -5.58 12.26 27.30
N ALA A 55 -5.33 13.34 26.56
CA ALA A 55 -6.31 13.96 25.68
C ALA A 55 -6.66 13.02 24.48
N GLN A 56 -5.68 12.32 23.93
CA GLN A 56 -5.88 11.33 22.92
C GLN A 56 -6.74 10.15 23.41
N LEU A 57 -6.49 9.67 24.62
CA LEU A 57 -7.28 8.60 25.22
C LEU A 57 -8.73 9.01 25.46
N VAL A 58 -8.96 10.25 25.93
CA VAL A 58 -10.31 10.79 26.12
C VAL A 58 -11.06 10.82 24.78
N LEU A 59 -10.45 11.36 23.73
CA LEU A 59 -11.05 11.38 22.38
C LEU A 59 -11.35 9.97 21.86
N ALA A 60 -10.41 9.03 21.99
CA ALA A 60 -10.64 7.66 21.57
C ALA A 60 -11.86 7.03 22.27
N ARG A 61 -11.99 7.27 23.58
CA ARG A 61 -13.11 6.74 24.37
C ARG A 61 -14.45 7.43 24.10
N GLU A 62 -14.46 8.70 23.72
CA GLU A 62 -15.67 9.36 23.23
C GLU A 62 -16.27 8.70 22.00
N HIS A 63 -15.42 8.07 21.19
CA HIS A 63 -15.80 7.33 20.00
C HIS A 63 -15.88 5.80 20.23
N GLY A 64 -15.88 5.33 21.49
CA GLY A 64 -16.06 3.93 21.83
C GLY A 64 -14.80 3.06 21.76
N PHE A 65 -13.62 3.65 21.55
CA PHE A 65 -12.37 2.89 21.44
C PHE A 65 -11.60 2.83 22.76
N ALA A 66 -11.01 1.67 23.06
CA ALA A 66 -10.25 1.44 24.27
C ALA A 66 -8.93 2.24 24.36
N SER A 67 -8.36 2.62 23.20
CA SER A 67 -7.07 3.30 23.11
C SER A 67 -6.97 4.19 21.87
N TRP A 68 -6.06 5.18 21.90
CA TRP A 68 -5.74 6.00 20.73
C TRP A 68 -5.19 5.22 19.54
N PRO A 69 -4.28 4.24 19.70
CA PRO A 69 -3.85 3.42 18.56
C PRO A 69 -5.01 2.69 17.87
N ALA A 70 -5.95 2.11 18.63
CA ALA A 70 -7.12 1.44 18.04
C ALA A 70 -8.04 2.42 17.31
N PHE A 71 -8.28 3.60 17.90
CA PHE A 71 -9.04 4.69 17.29
C PHE A 71 -8.37 5.18 15.98
N ALA A 72 -7.06 5.43 16.03
CA ALA A 72 -6.31 5.92 14.88
C ALA A 72 -6.27 4.89 13.75
N ALA A 73 -6.19 3.60 14.07
CA ALA A 73 -6.26 2.52 13.08
C ALA A 73 -7.63 2.48 12.38
N GLU A 74 -8.73 2.59 13.13
CA GLU A 74 -10.09 2.63 12.57
C GLU A 74 -10.33 3.88 11.71
N VAL A 75 -9.90 5.06 12.21
CA VAL A 75 -9.97 6.30 11.43
C VAL A 75 -9.15 6.17 10.14
N GLY A 76 -7.94 5.62 10.23
CA GLY A 76 -7.09 5.37 9.08
C GLY A 76 -7.71 4.40 8.08
N ALA A 77 -8.35 3.33 8.55
CA ALA A 77 -9.09 2.39 7.69
C ALA A 77 -10.27 3.05 6.97
N ARG A 78 -11.00 3.96 7.65
CA ARG A 78 -12.08 4.74 7.02
C ARG A 78 -11.57 5.84 6.09
N GLN A 79 -10.42 6.46 6.41
CA GLN A 79 -9.76 7.43 5.51
C GLN A 79 -9.21 6.79 4.24
N ALA A 80 -8.82 5.51 4.29
CA ALA A 80 -8.40 4.75 3.11
C ALA A 80 -9.54 4.54 2.09
N GLY A 81 -10.62 5.30 2.23
CA GLY A 81 -11.83 5.16 1.43
C GLY A 81 -12.65 3.94 1.86
N ASN A 82 -13.92 3.92 1.56
CA ASN A 82 -14.81 2.76 1.72
C ASN A 82 -14.46 1.69 0.67
N TRP A 83 -13.17 1.24 0.68
CA TRP A 83 -12.77 0.18 -0.23
C TRP A 83 -13.43 -1.11 0.25
N PRO A 84 -14.25 -1.74 -0.58
CA PRO A 84 -14.72 -3.07 -0.27
C PRO A 84 -13.51 -4.02 -0.20
N ALA A 85 -13.57 -5.03 0.65
CA ALA A 85 -12.55 -6.08 0.68
C ALA A 85 -12.40 -6.82 -0.67
N TYR A 86 -13.31 -6.53 -1.62
CA TYR A 86 -13.40 -7.14 -2.93
C TYR A 86 -13.80 -6.13 -3.99
N VAL A 87 -13.20 -6.22 -5.17
CA VAL A 87 -13.57 -5.47 -6.39
C VAL A 87 -14.18 -6.44 -7.39
N ALA A 88 -15.34 -6.10 -7.93
CA ALA A 88 -16.01 -6.93 -8.92
C ALA A 88 -15.22 -6.99 -10.24
N CYS A 89 -15.16 -8.15 -10.85
CA CYS A 89 -14.65 -8.40 -12.19
C CYS A 89 -15.62 -9.35 -12.95
N ASP A 90 -15.33 -9.64 -14.18
CA ASP A 90 -16.13 -10.53 -15.04
C ASP A 90 -16.34 -11.94 -14.47
N ALA A 91 -15.30 -12.52 -13.84
CA ALA A 91 -15.32 -13.85 -13.25
C ALA A 91 -15.75 -13.87 -11.77
N GLY A 92 -16.10 -12.73 -11.15
CA GLY A 92 -16.49 -12.70 -9.75
C GLY A 92 -15.92 -11.51 -8.99
N LYS A 93 -15.11 -11.76 -7.94
CA LYS A 93 -14.60 -10.73 -7.04
C LYS A 93 -13.11 -10.91 -6.77
N LEU A 94 -12.34 -9.89 -7.06
CA LEU A 94 -10.92 -9.81 -6.71
C LEU A 94 -10.78 -9.34 -5.26
N ARG A 95 -9.92 -10.00 -4.50
CA ARG A 95 -9.59 -9.59 -3.14
C ARG A 95 -8.70 -8.37 -3.15
N VAL A 96 -9.05 -7.37 -2.35
CA VAL A 96 -8.27 -6.14 -2.20
C VAL A 96 -8.14 -5.79 -0.72
N ASP A 97 -6.94 -5.37 -0.32
CA ASP A 97 -6.63 -4.89 1.03
C ASP A 97 -5.97 -3.52 0.92
N VAL A 98 -6.64 -2.49 1.42
CA VAL A 98 -6.19 -1.10 1.33
C VAL A 98 -5.79 -0.60 2.71
N SER A 99 -4.64 0.03 2.79
CA SER A 99 -4.13 0.63 4.02
C SER A 99 -3.43 1.96 3.73
N GLY A 100 -3.71 2.96 4.55
CA GLY A 100 -3.26 4.34 4.35
C GLY A 100 -4.33 5.20 3.68
N GLY A 101 -4.09 6.50 3.54
CA GLY A 101 -5.06 7.47 3.02
C GLY A 101 -4.37 8.75 2.54
N SER A 102 -5.12 9.86 2.46
CA SER A 102 -4.70 11.14 1.87
C SER A 102 -3.45 11.78 2.48
N SER A 103 -3.05 11.39 3.70
CA SER A 103 -1.81 11.86 4.32
C SER A 103 -0.56 11.09 3.88
N ALA A 104 -0.70 10.03 3.08
CA ALA A 104 0.42 9.26 2.58
C ALA A 104 1.26 10.06 1.56
N LYS A 105 2.53 9.69 1.40
CA LYS A 105 3.43 10.26 0.38
C LYS A 105 3.02 9.86 -1.03
N SER A 106 2.58 8.62 -1.19
CA SER A 106 2.17 8.02 -2.47
C SER A 106 1.23 6.84 -2.20
N VAL A 107 0.64 6.29 -3.25
CA VAL A 107 -0.08 5.01 -3.22
C VAL A 107 0.68 3.97 -4.02
N VAL A 108 0.86 2.78 -3.45
CA VAL A 108 1.55 1.65 -4.07
C VAL A 108 0.54 0.53 -4.30
N LEU A 109 0.22 0.27 -5.57
CA LEU A 109 -0.60 -0.87 -5.98
C LEU A 109 0.27 -2.12 -6.10
N PHE A 110 -0.03 -3.13 -5.31
CA PHE A 110 0.59 -4.44 -5.38
C PHE A 110 -0.11 -5.30 -6.43
N VAL A 111 0.58 -5.56 -7.53
CA VAL A 111 0.14 -6.39 -8.65
C VAL A 111 0.70 -7.79 -8.44
N LEU A 112 -0.13 -8.67 -7.88
CA LEU A 112 0.30 -9.97 -7.35
C LEU A 112 -0.39 -11.11 -8.14
N ALA A 113 0.42 -12.04 -8.67
CA ALA A 113 -0.10 -13.22 -9.33
C ALA A 113 0.91 -14.39 -9.28
N GLY A 114 0.42 -15.59 -9.51
CA GLY A 114 1.19 -16.81 -9.38
C GLY A 114 1.25 -17.30 -7.94
N ASN A 115 2.43 -17.73 -7.48
CA ASN A 115 2.60 -18.27 -6.13
C ASN A 115 2.72 -17.17 -5.04
N VAL A 116 2.54 -15.90 -5.41
CA VAL A 116 2.73 -14.75 -4.53
C VAL A 116 1.45 -13.92 -4.51
N GLY A 117 0.60 -14.17 -3.54
CA GLY A 117 -0.66 -13.44 -3.34
C GLY A 117 -0.59 -12.43 -2.18
N SER A 118 -1.69 -11.71 -1.97
CA SER A 118 -1.83 -10.68 -0.92
C SER A 118 -1.67 -11.23 0.51
N GLN A 119 -1.81 -12.54 0.70
CA GLN A 119 -1.64 -13.21 1.99
C GLN A 119 -0.21 -13.75 2.21
N HIS A 120 0.65 -13.69 1.19
CA HIS A 120 2.02 -14.16 1.30
C HIS A 120 2.79 -13.37 2.37
N HIS A 121 3.47 -14.08 3.29
CA HIS A 121 4.11 -13.45 4.45
C HIS A 121 5.14 -12.37 4.06
N GLY A 122 6.01 -12.66 3.10
CA GLY A 122 7.01 -11.69 2.60
C GLY A 122 6.37 -10.44 2.00
N ILE A 123 5.27 -10.58 1.24
CA ILE A 123 4.52 -9.45 0.69
C ILE A 123 3.92 -8.59 1.80
N ARG A 124 3.32 -9.21 2.82
CA ARG A 124 2.79 -8.49 3.97
C ARG A 124 3.88 -7.72 4.72
N GLN A 125 5.05 -8.32 4.92
CA GLN A 125 6.18 -7.64 5.55
C GLN A 125 6.65 -6.43 4.73
N ILE A 126 6.73 -6.55 3.40
CA ILE A 126 7.09 -5.43 2.51
C ILE A 126 6.05 -4.33 2.59
N ALA A 127 4.77 -4.65 2.48
CA ALA A 127 3.67 -3.70 2.59
C ALA A 127 3.68 -2.95 3.94
N ASP A 128 3.91 -3.67 5.05
CA ASP A 128 4.04 -3.07 6.38
C ASP A 128 5.20 -2.08 6.49
N ARG A 129 6.34 -2.38 5.86
CA ARG A 129 7.50 -1.47 5.83
C ARG A 129 7.23 -0.23 4.99
N LEU A 130 6.61 -0.39 3.81
CA LEU A 130 6.18 0.72 2.97
C LEU A 130 5.19 1.64 3.71
N ARG A 131 4.23 1.08 4.45
CA ARG A 131 3.30 1.86 5.27
C ARG A 131 4.02 2.63 6.37
N ARG A 132 4.97 2.03 7.07
CA ARG A 132 5.79 2.71 8.08
C ARG A 132 6.65 3.82 7.48
N ALA A 133 7.06 3.68 6.23
CA ALA A 133 7.76 4.72 5.48
C ALA A 133 6.83 5.84 4.96
N GLY A 134 5.51 5.71 5.16
CA GLY A 134 4.53 6.75 4.82
C GLY A 134 3.82 6.57 3.48
N HIS A 135 3.90 5.39 2.85
CA HIS A 135 3.14 5.08 1.62
C HIS A 135 1.80 4.42 1.96
N ALA A 136 0.75 4.75 1.22
CA ALA A 136 -0.47 3.96 1.20
C ALA A 136 -0.25 2.70 0.36
N THR A 137 -0.86 1.58 0.72
CA THR A 137 -0.71 0.30 0.02
C THR A 137 -2.07 -0.26 -0.37
N VAL A 138 -2.17 -0.75 -1.60
CA VAL A 138 -3.32 -1.47 -2.14
C VAL A 138 -2.84 -2.84 -2.60
N LEU A 139 -3.10 -3.88 -1.82
CA LEU A 139 -2.74 -5.25 -2.17
C LEU A 139 -3.92 -5.88 -2.91
N ALA A 140 -3.70 -6.31 -4.14
CA ALA A 140 -4.72 -6.92 -4.96
C ALA A 140 -4.30 -8.31 -5.47
N ASP A 141 -5.13 -9.31 -5.22
CA ASP A 141 -5.02 -10.61 -5.87
C ASP A 141 -5.73 -10.53 -7.23
N LEU A 142 -5.04 -10.86 -8.32
CA LEU A 142 -5.57 -10.69 -9.67
C LEU A 142 -6.38 -11.88 -10.17
N LEU A 143 -6.39 -12.98 -9.44
CA LEU A 143 -7.28 -14.12 -9.64
C LEU A 143 -8.34 -14.14 -8.54
N THR A 144 -9.58 -14.48 -8.90
CA THR A 144 -10.61 -14.77 -7.90
C THR A 144 -10.23 -16.00 -7.07
N PRO A 145 -10.85 -16.25 -5.91
CA PRO A 145 -10.57 -17.46 -5.14
C PRO A 145 -10.80 -18.75 -5.93
N GLU A 146 -11.82 -18.78 -6.77
CA GLU A 146 -12.16 -19.91 -7.64
C GLU A 146 -11.09 -20.14 -8.71
N GLU A 147 -10.68 -19.06 -9.39
CA GLU A 147 -9.62 -19.11 -10.40
C GLU A 147 -8.26 -19.46 -9.79
N ALA A 148 -7.96 -18.99 -8.58
CA ALA A 148 -6.74 -19.37 -7.88
C ALA A 148 -6.69 -20.87 -7.56
N MET A 149 -7.86 -21.50 -7.27
CA MET A 149 -7.95 -22.95 -7.11
C MET A 149 -7.75 -23.68 -8.44
N GLN A 150 -8.37 -23.21 -9.53
CA GLN A 150 -8.18 -23.76 -10.88
C GLN A 150 -6.73 -23.65 -11.32
N ASP A 151 -6.11 -22.49 -11.13
CA ASP A 151 -4.70 -22.25 -11.41
C ASP A 151 -3.77 -23.20 -10.64
N ALA A 152 -4.08 -23.47 -9.38
CA ALA A 152 -3.35 -24.45 -8.57
C ALA A 152 -3.52 -25.90 -9.05
N MET A 153 -4.63 -26.22 -9.75
CA MET A 153 -4.89 -27.52 -10.38
C MET A 153 -4.29 -27.68 -11.76
N GLY A 154 -3.62 -26.64 -12.30
CA GLY A 154 -2.88 -26.70 -13.56
C GLY A 154 -3.55 -25.99 -14.73
N GLU A 155 -4.54 -25.14 -14.51
CA GLU A 155 -5.16 -24.33 -15.59
C GLU A 155 -4.30 -23.14 -16.02
N GLU A 156 -3.21 -22.86 -15.32
CA GLU A 156 -2.17 -21.87 -15.67
C GLU A 156 -2.67 -20.42 -15.91
N LEU A 157 -3.79 -20.04 -15.31
CA LEU A 157 -4.38 -18.69 -15.43
C LEU A 157 -3.40 -17.57 -15.00
N ARG A 158 -2.43 -17.92 -14.15
CA ARG A 158 -1.32 -17.03 -13.77
C ARG A 158 -0.46 -16.58 -14.95
N PHE A 159 -0.51 -17.22 -16.09
CA PHE A 159 0.22 -16.88 -17.29
C PHE A 159 -0.63 -16.15 -18.35
N ASP A 160 -1.91 -15.95 -18.10
CA ASP A 160 -2.74 -15.05 -18.91
C ASP A 160 -2.45 -13.59 -18.52
N ILE A 161 -1.37 -13.07 -19.09
CA ILE A 161 -0.87 -11.73 -18.74
C ILE A 161 -1.86 -10.64 -19.15
N GLN A 162 -2.64 -10.85 -20.21
CA GLN A 162 -3.67 -9.90 -20.62
C GLN A 162 -4.78 -9.82 -19.55
N LEU A 163 -5.33 -10.94 -19.13
CA LEU A 163 -6.32 -11.02 -18.06
C LEU A 163 -5.83 -10.34 -16.79
N LEU A 164 -4.60 -10.67 -16.36
CA LEU A 164 -4.01 -10.09 -15.14
C LEU A 164 -3.83 -8.57 -15.26
N SER A 165 -3.40 -8.08 -16.45
CA SER A 165 -3.23 -6.65 -16.71
C SER A 165 -4.56 -5.89 -16.69
N GLU A 166 -5.60 -6.45 -17.32
CA GLU A 166 -6.95 -5.88 -17.34
C GLU A 166 -7.50 -5.75 -15.90
N ARG A 167 -7.34 -6.77 -15.08
CA ARG A 167 -7.78 -6.77 -13.68
C ARG A 167 -6.97 -5.80 -12.80
N ALA A 168 -5.66 -5.71 -12.99
CA ALA A 168 -4.85 -4.68 -12.34
C ALA A 168 -5.32 -3.28 -12.77
N GLY A 169 -5.76 -3.11 -14.01
CA GLY A 169 -6.36 -1.90 -14.54
C GLY A 169 -7.66 -1.52 -13.83
N LEU A 170 -8.55 -2.47 -13.54
CA LEU A 170 -9.77 -2.23 -12.76
C LEU A 170 -9.46 -1.68 -11.35
N ILE A 171 -8.44 -2.25 -10.70
CA ILE A 171 -8.02 -1.77 -9.38
C ILE A 171 -7.41 -0.37 -9.48
N LEU A 172 -6.57 -0.12 -10.49
CA LEU A 172 -5.99 1.19 -10.74
C LEU A 172 -7.07 2.25 -10.99
N ASP A 173 -8.08 1.95 -11.80
CA ASP A 173 -9.21 2.86 -12.06
C ASP A 173 -9.98 3.18 -10.78
N ARG A 174 -10.11 2.21 -9.89
CA ARG A 174 -10.73 2.43 -8.57
C ARG A 174 -9.87 3.33 -7.68
N ILE A 175 -8.53 3.21 -7.73
CA ILE A 175 -7.60 4.12 -7.01
C ILE A 175 -7.77 5.55 -7.55
N ILE A 176 -7.82 5.73 -8.87
CA ILE A 176 -7.98 7.04 -9.51
C ILE A 176 -9.33 7.68 -9.17
N ALA A 177 -10.36 6.87 -8.97
CA ALA A 177 -11.70 7.34 -8.59
C ALA A 177 -11.84 7.60 -7.08
N ASP A 178 -10.88 7.20 -6.25
CA ASP A 178 -10.95 7.35 -4.79
C ASP A 178 -10.44 8.74 -4.36
N PRO A 179 -11.26 9.58 -3.70
CA PRO A 179 -10.86 10.95 -3.32
C PRO A 179 -9.65 11.02 -2.36
N ALA A 180 -9.40 9.97 -1.58
CA ALA A 180 -8.27 9.92 -0.65
C ALA A 180 -6.97 9.48 -1.31
N LEU A 181 -7.06 8.68 -2.38
CA LEU A 181 -5.89 8.09 -3.06
C LEU A 181 -5.55 8.78 -4.38
N SER A 182 -6.55 9.31 -5.12
CA SER A 182 -6.33 9.94 -6.43
C SER A 182 -5.35 11.12 -6.45
N PRO A 183 -5.20 11.94 -5.39
CA PRO A 183 -4.21 13.00 -5.37
C PRO A 183 -2.76 12.51 -5.16
N LEU A 184 -2.58 11.24 -4.82
CA LEU A 184 -1.27 10.68 -4.51
C LEU A 184 -0.57 10.18 -5.77
N PRO A 185 0.77 10.39 -5.90
CA PRO A 185 1.53 9.73 -6.95
C PRO A 185 1.42 8.21 -6.81
N LEU A 186 1.12 7.53 -7.93
CA LEU A 186 0.89 6.09 -7.94
C LEU A 186 2.09 5.31 -8.46
N ALA A 187 2.49 4.29 -7.72
CA ALA A 187 3.47 3.31 -8.14
C ALA A 187 2.91 1.89 -8.15
N LEU A 188 3.58 1.00 -8.88
CA LEU A 188 3.30 -0.43 -8.87
C LEU A 188 4.39 -1.17 -8.11
N PHE A 189 4.01 -2.11 -7.27
CA PHE A 189 4.86 -3.15 -6.71
C PHE A 189 4.41 -4.50 -7.28
N CYS A 190 5.28 -5.17 -8.01
CA CYS A 190 4.93 -6.34 -8.79
C CYS A 190 5.71 -7.57 -8.31
N ALA A 191 5.05 -8.73 -8.21
CA ALA A 191 5.68 -10.00 -7.86
C ALA A 191 5.10 -11.17 -8.68
N GLY A 192 5.91 -12.21 -8.88
CA GLY A 192 5.51 -13.36 -9.69
C GLY A 192 5.18 -12.95 -11.13
N THR A 193 4.17 -13.56 -11.73
CA THR A 193 3.68 -13.20 -13.07
C THR A 193 2.96 -11.84 -13.08
N GLY A 194 2.59 -11.31 -11.91
CA GLY A 194 2.16 -9.92 -11.75
C GLY A 194 3.18 -8.90 -12.24
N GLY A 195 4.47 -9.29 -12.36
CA GLY A 195 5.50 -8.45 -13.00
C GLY A 195 5.20 -8.12 -14.45
N ALA A 196 4.77 -9.10 -15.23
CA ALA A 196 4.39 -8.88 -16.62
C ALA A 196 3.11 -8.04 -16.73
N ALA A 197 2.10 -8.34 -15.92
CA ALA A 197 0.87 -7.55 -15.86
C ALA A 197 1.14 -6.09 -15.47
N GLY A 198 2.01 -5.85 -14.49
CA GLY A 198 2.42 -4.53 -14.07
C GLY A 198 3.19 -3.75 -15.15
N VAL A 199 4.05 -4.42 -15.91
CA VAL A 199 4.74 -3.83 -17.08
C VAL A 199 3.74 -3.44 -18.17
N GLN A 200 2.78 -4.31 -18.50
CA GLN A 200 1.73 -3.97 -19.47
C GLN A 200 0.88 -2.79 -18.98
N LEU A 201 0.48 -2.82 -17.70
CA LEU A 201 -0.28 -1.73 -17.10
C LEU A 201 0.50 -0.40 -17.13
N ALA A 202 1.79 -0.41 -16.76
CA ALA A 202 2.64 0.77 -16.78
C ALA A 202 2.84 1.32 -18.21
N ALA A 203 2.91 0.46 -19.21
CA ALA A 203 2.98 0.85 -20.61
C ALA A 203 1.68 1.46 -21.14
N LEU A 204 0.52 0.93 -20.72
CA LEU A 204 -0.81 1.39 -21.13
C LEU A 204 -1.25 2.65 -20.37
N ARG A 205 -0.90 2.76 -19.10
CA ARG A 205 -1.35 3.83 -18.18
C ARG A 205 -0.17 4.69 -17.74
N HIS A 206 0.72 5.02 -18.67
CA HIS A 206 1.98 5.71 -18.43
C HIS A 206 1.84 7.10 -17.77
N GLU A 207 0.68 7.74 -17.89
CA GLU A 207 0.39 9.01 -17.20
C GLU A 207 0.04 8.81 -15.72
N ALA A 208 -0.57 7.67 -15.37
CA ALA A 208 -0.98 7.36 -14.01
C ALA A 208 0.16 6.70 -13.21
N VAL A 209 0.92 5.78 -13.83
CA VAL A 209 1.98 5.02 -13.17
C VAL A 209 3.28 5.79 -13.20
N ARG A 210 3.75 6.22 -12.04
CA ARG A 210 4.93 7.09 -11.89
C ARG A 210 6.23 6.34 -11.60
N ALA A 211 6.17 5.14 -11.06
CA ALA A 211 7.31 4.25 -10.82
C ALA A 211 6.87 2.80 -10.72
N THR A 212 7.78 1.86 -10.97
CA THR A 212 7.55 0.43 -10.73
C THR A 212 8.67 -0.19 -9.89
N VAL A 213 8.30 -1.19 -9.09
CA VAL A 213 9.22 -2.05 -8.35
C VAL A 213 8.83 -3.50 -8.64
N ASN A 214 9.75 -4.28 -9.19
CA ASN A 214 9.55 -5.67 -9.57
C ASN A 214 10.43 -6.57 -8.71
N VAL A 215 9.84 -7.37 -7.82
CA VAL A 215 10.58 -8.22 -6.87
C VAL A 215 10.23 -9.68 -7.11
N ALA A 216 11.24 -10.52 -7.38
CA ALA A 216 11.05 -11.91 -7.78
C ALA A 216 9.93 -12.06 -8.83
N ALA A 217 9.92 -11.17 -9.80
CA ALA A 217 8.86 -11.02 -10.79
C ALA A 217 9.30 -11.54 -12.16
N ARG A 218 8.32 -11.74 -13.05
CA ARG A 218 8.51 -12.20 -14.43
C ARG A 218 8.13 -11.12 -15.46
N PRO A 219 8.82 -9.94 -15.43
CA PRO A 219 8.53 -8.86 -16.38
C PRO A 219 8.83 -9.24 -17.85
N ASP A 220 9.70 -10.23 -18.06
CA ASP A 220 10.04 -10.80 -19.37
C ASP A 220 8.81 -11.31 -20.14
N LEU A 221 7.75 -11.75 -19.44
CA LEU A 221 6.51 -12.22 -20.06
C LEU A 221 5.63 -11.10 -20.62
N ALA A 222 5.98 -9.82 -20.39
CA ALA A 222 5.21 -8.68 -20.92
C ALA A 222 5.41 -8.44 -22.42
N GLY A 223 6.35 -9.11 -23.06
CA GLY A 223 6.59 -9.03 -24.51
C GLY A 223 6.90 -7.61 -24.99
N SER A 224 6.23 -7.16 -26.05
CA SER A 224 6.46 -5.84 -26.67
C SER A 224 6.06 -4.65 -25.77
N ALA A 225 5.33 -4.86 -24.69
CA ALA A 225 4.99 -3.79 -23.74
C ALA A 225 6.24 -3.22 -23.05
N LEU A 226 7.28 -4.02 -22.85
CA LEU A 226 8.55 -3.59 -22.28
C LEU A 226 9.13 -2.33 -22.94
N ALA A 227 9.13 -2.27 -24.27
CA ALA A 227 9.67 -1.15 -25.03
C ALA A 227 8.84 0.15 -24.90
N ARG A 228 7.65 0.09 -24.31
CA ARG A 228 6.72 1.22 -24.15
C ARG A 228 6.63 1.74 -22.74
N VAL A 229 7.32 1.13 -21.78
CA VAL A 229 7.35 1.60 -20.38
C VAL A 229 8.01 2.98 -20.34
N ARG A 230 7.41 3.89 -19.59
CA ARG A 230 7.94 5.24 -19.32
C ARG A 230 8.24 5.48 -17.84
N ALA A 231 7.72 4.63 -16.99
CA ALA A 231 7.90 4.72 -15.55
C ALA A 231 9.30 4.23 -15.14
N PRO A 232 10.04 4.98 -14.33
CA PRO A 232 11.26 4.49 -13.67
C PRO A 232 11.01 3.14 -13.01
N SER A 233 11.91 2.17 -13.23
CA SER A 233 11.67 0.77 -12.89
C SER A 233 12.83 0.14 -12.12
N LEU A 234 12.54 -0.38 -10.93
CA LEU A 234 13.46 -1.19 -10.13
C LEU A 234 13.14 -2.68 -10.34
N PHE A 235 14.19 -3.47 -10.58
CA PHE A 235 14.11 -4.92 -10.67
C PHE A 235 14.98 -5.53 -9.57
N VAL A 236 14.37 -6.35 -8.70
CA VAL A 236 15.05 -7.03 -7.59
C VAL A 236 14.94 -8.53 -7.82
N VAL A 237 16.07 -9.18 -7.99
CA VAL A 237 16.17 -10.63 -8.19
C VAL A 237 17.01 -11.27 -7.09
N GLY A 238 16.75 -12.52 -6.80
CA GLY A 238 17.53 -13.28 -5.83
C GLY A 238 18.83 -13.86 -6.43
N SER A 239 19.89 -13.93 -5.64
CA SER A 239 21.14 -14.57 -6.06
C SER A 239 20.99 -16.08 -6.27
N GLU A 240 19.97 -16.68 -5.65
CA GLU A 240 19.66 -18.12 -5.75
C GLU A 240 18.61 -18.42 -6.82
N ASP A 241 18.26 -17.42 -7.64
CA ASP A 241 17.40 -17.57 -8.81
C ASP A 241 18.13 -17.14 -10.10
N PRO A 242 19.07 -17.95 -10.61
CA PRO A 242 19.83 -17.62 -11.81
C PRO A 242 18.94 -17.52 -13.05
N VAL A 243 17.79 -18.18 -13.04
CA VAL A 243 16.83 -18.19 -14.17
C VAL A 243 16.16 -16.82 -14.26
N ALA A 244 15.56 -16.33 -13.17
CA ALA A 244 14.96 -14.99 -13.13
C ALA A 244 15.99 -13.88 -13.41
N HIS A 245 17.22 -14.03 -12.88
CA HIS A 245 18.31 -13.11 -13.16
C HIS A 245 18.66 -13.07 -14.67
N GLY A 246 18.77 -14.24 -15.32
CA GLY A 246 19.04 -14.34 -16.75
C GLY A 246 17.93 -13.70 -17.61
N PHE A 247 16.68 -13.99 -17.32
CA PHE A 247 15.53 -13.39 -18.00
C PHE A 247 15.48 -11.88 -17.84
N THR A 248 15.68 -11.39 -16.60
CA THR A 248 15.68 -9.96 -16.32
C THR A 248 16.79 -9.23 -17.08
N ARG A 249 18.00 -9.77 -17.13
CA ARG A 249 19.11 -9.19 -17.91
C ARG A 249 18.81 -9.14 -19.41
N THR A 250 18.22 -10.18 -19.95
CA THR A 250 17.85 -10.24 -21.37
C THR A 250 16.73 -9.22 -21.67
N MET A 251 15.72 -9.13 -20.83
CA MET A 251 14.63 -8.18 -20.92
C MET A 251 15.12 -6.72 -20.89
N LEU A 252 16.12 -6.41 -20.08
CA LEU A 252 16.70 -5.06 -19.97
C LEU A 252 17.38 -4.58 -21.26
N GLN A 253 17.70 -5.47 -22.19
CA GLN A 253 18.19 -5.09 -23.53
C GLN A 253 17.12 -4.44 -24.39
N ILE A 254 15.84 -4.74 -24.11
CA ILE A 254 14.66 -4.21 -24.82
C ILE A 254 14.06 -3.02 -24.08
N PHE A 255 14.37 -2.87 -22.78
CA PHE A 255 13.84 -1.79 -21.95
C PHE A 255 14.33 -0.42 -22.47
N PRO A 256 13.50 0.65 -22.45
CA PRO A 256 13.88 1.95 -23.00
C PRO A 256 15.10 2.54 -22.27
N ARG A 257 16.10 2.96 -23.05
CA ARG A 257 17.38 3.46 -22.51
C ARG A 257 17.27 4.82 -21.83
N ASP A 258 16.28 5.60 -22.21
CA ASP A 258 15.96 6.92 -21.67
C ASP A 258 15.13 6.87 -20.39
N VAL A 259 14.64 5.70 -20.02
CA VAL A 259 13.89 5.47 -18.77
C VAL A 259 14.85 4.97 -17.69
N ALA A 260 14.84 5.65 -16.54
CA ALA A 260 15.65 5.24 -15.40
C ALA A 260 15.28 3.82 -14.96
N HIS A 261 16.27 2.94 -14.88
CA HIS A 261 16.06 1.58 -14.39
C HIS A 261 17.28 1.06 -13.63
N ARG A 262 17.04 0.11 -12.71
CA ARG A 262 18.08 -0.50 -11.89
C ARG A 262 17.77 -1.97 -11.64
N LEU A 263 18.79 -2.82 -11.77
CA LEU A 263 18.74 -4.22 -11.41
C LEU A 263 19.57 -4.43 -10.12
N GLU A 264 18.92 -4.94 -9.09
CA GLU A 264 19.53 -5.31 -7.81
C GLU A 264 19.48 -6.82 -7.61
N VAL A 265 20.63 -7.41 -7.27
CA VAL A 265 20.73 -8.83 -6.96
C VAL A 265 20.92 -8.97 -5.45
N VAL A 266 19.92 -9.54 -4.78
CA VAL A 266 19.94 -9.68 -3.32
C VAL A 266 20.36 -11.09 -2.93
N ARG A 267 21.39 -11.20 -2.08
CA ARG A 267 21.92 -12.48 -1.62
C ARG A 267 20.92 -13.25 -0.76
N GLY A 268 20.90 -14.58 -0.93
CA GLY A 268 20.08 -15.47 -0.12
C GLY A 268 18.58 -15.42 -0.43
N ILE A 269 18.18 -14.78 -1.53
CA ILE A 269 16.80 -14.84 -2.01
C ILE A 269 16.70 -15.91 -3.10
N GLY A 270 15.83 -16.89 -2.86
CA GLY A 270 15.38 -17.84 -3.85
C GLY A 270 14.12 -17.36 -4.61
N PRO A 271 13.62 -18.19 -5.54
CA PRO A 271 12.47 -17.83 -6.39
C PRO A 271 11.15 -17.62 -5.63
N ARG A 272 11.05 -18.06 -4.39
CA ARG A 272 9.84 -17.96 -3.57
C ARG A 272 9.77 -16.75 -2.65
N PHE A 273 10.87 -16.05 -2.45
CA PHE A 273 10.92 -14.83 -1.64
C PHE A 273 10.37 -15.00 -0.20
N GLU A 274 10.58 -16.17 0.42
CA GLU A 274 9.92 -16.55 1.67
C GLU A 274 10.60 -16.06 2.95
N GLU A 275 11.81 -15.51 2.86
CA GLU A 275 12.63 -15.28 4.05
C GLU A 275 12.65 -13.84 4.54
N GLY A 276 12.44 -13.63 5.86
CA GLY A 276 12.33 -12.35 6.51
C GLY A 276 13.43 -11.32 6.19
N PRO A 277 14.74 -11.69 6.20
CA PRO A 277 15.82 -10.78 5.82
C PRO A 277 15.73 -10.31 4.36
N ALA A 278 15.31 -11.19 3.47
CA ALA A 278 15.12 -10.92 2.05
C ALA A 278 13.99 -9.93 1.79
N ALA A 279 12.83 -10.14 2.42
CA ALA A 279 11.70 -9.22 2.36
C ALA A 279 12.06 -7.85 2.94
N ALA A 280 12.85 -7.83 4.04
CA ALA A 280 13.35 -6.59 4.60
C ALA A 280 14.21 -5.81 3.61
N ARG A 281 15.17 -6.47 2.96
CA ARG A 281 16.06 -5.83 1.99
C ARG A 281 15.31 -5.35 0.74
N ALA A 282 14.36 -6.13 0.25
CA ALA A 282 13.53 -5.69 -0.88
C ALA A 282 12.66 -4.48 -0.53
N ALA A 283 12.12 -4.43 0.69
CA ALA A 283 11.36 -3.26 1.14
C ALA A 283 12.24 -2.01 1.24
N GLU A 284 13.47 -2.11 1.75
CA GLU A 284 14.43 -1.00 1.78
C GLU A 284 14.71 -0.47 0.36
N LEU A 285 15.04 -1.37 -0.56
CA LEU A 285 15.31 -1.01 -1.96
C LEU A 285 14.07 -0.36 -2.63
N ALA A 286 12.87 -0.89 -2.33
CA ALA A 286 11.62 -0.34 -2.82
C ALA A 286 11.36 1.06 -2.26
N ILE A 287 11.53 1.27 -0.95
CA ILE A 287 11.35 2.56 -0.30
C ILE A 287 12.31 3.60 -0.89
N ASP A 288 13.61 3.28 -0.98
CA ASP A 288 14.62 4.17 -1.55
C ASP A 288 14.29 4.55 -3.00
N TRP A 289 13.83 3.58 -3.79
CA TRP A 289 13.43 3.81 -5.18
C TRP A 289 12.20 4.70 -5.29
N LEU A 290 11.16 4.40 -4.52
CA LEU A 290 9.91 5.15 -4.53
C LEU A 290 10.10 6.57 -4.00
N ASP A 291 10.83 6.76 -2.91
CA ASP A 291 11.11 8.10 -2.36
C ASP A 291 11.95 8.95 -3.35
N SER A 292 12.80 8.32 -4.17
CA SER A 292 13.58 9.02 -5.19
C SER A 292 12.78 9.42 -6.43
N HIS A 293 11.69 8.69 -6.78
CA HIS A 293 10.97 8.87 -8.05
C HIS A 293 9.53 9.35 -7.89
N LEU A 294 8.98 9.38 -6.66
CA LEU A 294 7.61 9.78 -6.37
C LEU A 294 7.52 11.10 -5.59
N GLN A 295 8.43 12.05 -5.83
CA GLN A 295 8.28 13.35 -5.20
C GLN A 295 6.92 13.94 -5.62
N ARG A 296 6.15 14.41 -4.63
CA ARG A 296 4.95 15.21 -4.91
C ARG A 296 5.40 16.36 -5.81
N ALA A 297 4.70 16.57 -6.92
CA ALA A 297 4.84 17.82 -7.63
C ALA A 297 4.54 18.92 -6.60
N GLU A 298 5.56 19.62 -6.13
CA GLU A 298 5.35 20.83 -5.36
C GLU A 298 4.47 21.70 -6.25
N HIS A 299 3.36 22.14 -5.71
CA HIS A 299 2.44 23.03 -6.41
C HIS A 299 3.26 24.24 -6.82
N ALA A 300 3.53 24.35 -8.12
CA ALA A 300 3.94 25.61 -8.70
C ALA A 300 2.78 26.58 -8.44
N ALA A 301 3.00 27.45 -7.46
CA ALA A 301 2.09 28.53 -7.09
C ALA A 301 2.02 29.58 -8.21
#